data_cdc9891528664b180262c94b488f31cf
#
_entry.id   cdc9891528664b180262c94b488f31cf
#
_cell.length_a   1.000
_cell.length_b   1.000
_cell.length_c   1.000
_cell.angle_alpha   90.00
_cell.angle_beta   90.00
_cell.angle_gamma   90.00
#
_symmetry.space_group_name_H-M   'P 1'
#
loop_
_entity.id
_entity.type
_entity.pdbx_description
1 polymer ?
#
loop_
_entity_poly.entity_id
_entity_poly.type
_entity_poly.pdbx_seq_one_letter_code
_entity_poly.pdbx_strand_id
1 'polypeptide(L)'
;MAFRSSLALAAKSLWRRCFSHGGHGVHSPFAFELLTRVVEEKSLYSAFASIRDVVHRHGRSEHDLRLAFLFYRVAAHYPIKRIQVLGADCSYMQELLPLLQRATCPSPSEHPYGPYPREDLFSLSFITEEVALSQVIEEPTPAILLVATWQDPSLKRRTIHYFKEGRLSGIRIDLPSAQLVISSPRFHSQQYKSTL
;
A
#
# COMPACT_ATOMS: atom_id res chain seq x y z
N MET A 1 21.79 1.22 26.33
CA MET A 1 20.99 2.26 25.62
C MET A 1 19.83 1.73 24.80
N ALA A 2 19.68 0.44 24.54
CA ALA A 2 18.63 -0.17 23.71
C ALA A 2 17.22 -0.23 24.35
N PHE A 3 17.11 -0.15 25.66
CA PHE A 3 15.82 -0.30 26.37
C PHE A 3 14.89 0.92 26.24
N ARG A 4 15.42 2.12 26.05
CA ARG A 4 14.62 3.35 25.87
C ARG A 4 13.93 3.45 24.51
N SER A 5 14.52 2.86 23.46
CA SER A 5 13.94 2.86 22.10
C SER A 5 12.75 1.90 21.99
N SER A 6 12.77 0.77 22.68
CA SER A 6 11.70 -0.22 22.68
C SER A 6 10.43 0.30 23.37
N LEU A 7 10.58 0.99 24.51
CA LEU A 7 9.44 1.62 25.23
C LEU A 7 8.81 2.77 24.43
N ALA A 8 9.60 3.57 23.74
CA ALA A 8 9.09 4.65 22.90
C ALA A 8 8.34 4.12 21.66
N LEU A 9 8.78 2.99 21.10
CA LEU A 9 8.08 2.30 20.01
C LEU A 9 6.78 1.65 20.51
N ALA A 10 6.80 1.00 21.68
CA ALA A 10 5.61 0.42 22.31
C ALA A 10 4.58 1.51 22.68
N ALA A 11 5.02 2.62 23.25
CA ALA A 11 4.15 3.76 23.57
C ALA A 11 3.58 4.42 22.31
N LYS A 12 4.36 4.56 21.23
CA LYS A 12 3.86 5.01 19.93
C LYS A 12 2.84 4.05 19.31
N SER A 13 3.03 2.74 19.45
CA SER A 13 2.08 1.75 18.94
C SER A 13 0.79 1.73 19.75
N LEU A 14 0.86 1.86 21.09
CA LEU A 14 -0.29 2.01 21.98
C LEU A 14 -1.05 3.32 21.70
N TRP A 15 -0.35 4.44 21.58
CA TRP A 15 -0.95 5.72 21.21
C TRP A 15 -1.66 5.63 19.85
N ARG A 16 -1.03 5.01 18.85
CA ARG A 16 -1.64 4.80 17.54
C ARG A 16 -2.87 3.89 17.61
N ARG A 17 -2.85 2.82 18.41
CA ARG A 17 -4.02 1.95 18.66
C ARG A 17 -5.17 2.68 19.32
N CYS A 18 -4.91 3.62 20.24
CA CYS A 18 -5.95 4.40 20.88
C CYS A 18 -6.57 5.47 19.98
N PHE A 19 -5.84 5.95 18.95
CA PHE A 19 -6.28 7.02 18.06
C PHE A 19 -6.51 6.61 16.59
N SER A 20 -6.07 5.41 16.19
CA SER A 20 -6.47 4.78 14.92
C SER A 20 -7.57 3.76 15.21
N HIS A 21 -8.78 4.26 15.42
CA HIS A 21 -9.94 3.38 15.56
C HIS A 21 -10.21 2.80 14.16
N GLY A 22 -10.18 1.48 14.04
CA GLY A 22 -10.46 0.77 12.80
C GLY A 22 -11.72 1.32 12.12
N GLY A 23 -11.51 2.13 11.09
CA GLY A 23 -12.59 2.75 10.31
C GLY A 23 -13.44 3.82 11.00
N HIS A 24 -13.37 4.02 12.30
CA HIS A 24 -14.12 5.08 12.98
C HIS A 24 -13.56 6.46 12.61
N GLY A 25 -14.43 7.34 12.09
CA GLY A 25 -14.04 8.66 11.57
C GLY A 25 -13.62 8.64 10.09
N VAL A 26 -13.72 7.51 9.40
CA VAL A 26 -13.51 7.42 7.96
C VAL A 26 -14.85 7.67 7.26
N HIS A 27 -14.99 8.82 6.60
CA HIS A 27 -16.23 9.20 5.92
C HIS A 27 -16.35 8.64 4.48
N SER A 28 -15.26 8.14 3.91
CA SER A 28 -15.25 7.52 2.60
C SER A 28 -15.50 6.01 2.72
N PRO A 29 -16.58 5.46 2.12
CA PRO A 29 -16.83 4.02 2.10
C PRO A 29 -15.65 3.24 1.50
N PHE A 30 -15.01 3.78 0.47
CA PHE A 30 -13.84 3.20 -0.16
C PHE A 30 -12.63 3.15 0.79
N ALA A 31 -12.35 4.27 1.50
CA ALA A 31 -11.24 4.30 2.45
C ALA A 31 -11.50 3.37 3.65
N PHE A 32 -12.75 3.26 4.10
CA PHE A 32 -13.14 2.32 5.13
C PHE A 32 -12.89 0.88 4.71
N GLU A 33 -13.32 0.50 3.52
CA GLU A 33 -13.10 -0.83 2.95
C GLU A 33 -11.61 -1.15 2.82
N LEU A 34 -10.83 -0.22 2.24
CA LEU A 34 -9.39 -0.36 2.09
C LEU A 34 -8.69 -0.59 3.43
N LEU A 35 -9.04 0.18 4.46
CA LEU A 35 -8.45 0.02 5.79
C LEU A 35 -8.82 -1.32 6.43
N THR A 36 -10.10 -1.66 6.46
CA THR A 36 -10.60 -2.81 7.22
C THR A 36 -10.37 -4.13 6.50
N ARG A 37 -10.49 -4.16 5.17
CA ARG A 37 -10.44 -5.40 4.38
C ARG A 37 -9.13 -5.65 3.67
N VAL A 38 -8.26 -4.66 3.57
CA VAL A 38 -6.97 -4.82 2.90
C VAL A 38 -5.81 -4.55 3.85
N VAL A 39 -5.81 -3.36 4.50
CA VAL A 39 -4.69 -2.97 5.36
C VAL A 39 -4.69 -3.77 6.67
N GLU A 40 -5.82 -3.84 7.36
CA GLU A 40 -5.97 -4.48 8.67
C GLU A 40 -6.40 -5.95 8.60
N GLU A 41 -6.53 -6.50 7.39
CA GLU A 41 -6.92 -7.89 7.19
C GLU A 41 -5.91 -8.87 7.78
N LYS A 42 -6.42 -9.85 8.52
CA LYS A 42 -5.62 -10.88 9.19
C LYS A 42 -5.74 -12.25 8.53
N SER A 43 -6.53 -12.38 7.47
CA SER A 43 -6.71 -13.64 6.76
C SER A 43 -5.40 -14.16 6.18
N LEU A 44 -5.19 -15.47 6.28
CA LEU A 44 -4.04 -16.12 5.69
C LEU A 44 -4.37 -16.52 4.26
N TYR A 45 -3.65 -15.96 3.32
CA TYR A 45 -3.71 -16.37 1.91
C TYR A 45 -2.75 -17.54 1.66
N SER A 46 -3.13 -18.47 0.81
CA SER A 46 -2.28 -19.62 0.42
C SER A 46 -0.94 -19.15 -0.18
N ALA A 47 -0.93 -18.00 -0.84
CA ALA A 47 0.26 -17.40 -1.42
C ALA A 47 1.28 -16.90 -0.39
N PHE A 48 0.89 -16.66 0.87
CA PHE A 48 1.78 -16.06 1.88
C PHE A 48 2.99 -16.92 2.23
N ALA A 49 2.87 -18.24 2.14
CA ALA A 49 4.01 -19.14 2.29
C ALA A 49 5.07 -18.85 1.20
N SER A 50 4.66 -18.84 -0.06
CA SER A 50 5.57 -18.56 -1.19
C SER A 50 6.16 -17.15 -1.12
N ILE A 51 5.37 -16.15 -0.72
CA ILE A 51 5.87 -14.78 -0.53
C ILE A 51 6.96 -14.75 0.55
N ARG A 52 6.74 -15.42 1.68
CA ARG A 52 7.72 -15.50 2.77
C ARG A 52 9.01 -16.14 2.30
N ASP A 53 8.93 -17.25 1.57
CA ASP A 53 10.09 -17.97 1.06
C ASP A 53 10.94 -17.10 0.13
N VAL A 54 10.29 -16.34 -0.76
CA VAL A 54 10.99 -15.40 -1.66
C VAL A 54 11.66 -14.29 -0.84
N VAL A 55 10.94 -13.63 0.06
CA VAL A 55 11.47 -12.52 0.86
C VAL A 55 12.65 -12.97 1.72
N HIS A 56 12.56 -14.14 2.37
CA HIS A 56 13.64 -14.70 3.20
C HIS A 56 14.85 -15.12 2.34
N ARG A 57 14.63 -15.71 1.16
CA ARG A 57 15.73 -16.10 0.23
C ARG A 57 16.53 -14.88 -0.23
N HIS A 58 15.90 -13.74 -0.38
CA HIS A 58 16.55 -12.46 -0.67
C HIS A 58 17.14 -11.76 0.56
N GLY A 59 17.11 -12.39 1.75
CA GLY A 59 17.64 -11.81 2.98
C GLY A 59 16.94 -10.52 3.44
N ARG A 60 15.66 -10.36 3.07
CA ARG A 60 14.91 -9.15 3.35
C ARG A 60 14.31 -9.15 4.76
N SER A 61 13.97 -7.97 5.23
CA SER A 61 13.47 -7.73 6.58
C SER A 61 12.01 -8.11 6.75
N GLU A 62 11.57 -8.19 8.01
CA GLU A 62 10.15 -8.36 8.35
C GLU A 62 9.28 -7.19 7.85
N HIS A 63 9.86 -5.98 7.69
CA HIS A 63 9.16 -4.85 7.07
C HIS A 63 8.87 -5.12 5.59
N ASP A 64 9.83 -5.65 4.86
CA ASP A 64 9.65 -6.04 3.45
C ASP A 64 8.60 -7.14 3.31
N LEU A 65 8.59 -8.12 4.22
CA LEU A 65 7.59 -9.19 4.24
C LEU A 65 6.17 -8.63 4.42
N ARG A 66 5.98 -7.72 5.37
CA ARG A 66 4.66 -7.09 5.60
C ARG A 66 4.22 -6.27 4.39
N LEU A 67 5.14 -5.56 3.75
CA LEU A 67 4.85 -4.81 2.52
C LEU A 67 4.50 -5.73 1.35
N ALA A 68 5.19 -6.86 1.20
CA ALA A 68 4.87 -7.85 0.18
C ALA A 68 3.48 -8.48 0.41
N PHE A 69 3.11 -8.79 1.65
CA PHE A 69 1.77 -9.24 1.99
C PHE A 69 0.70 -8.19 1.71
N LEU A 70 0.95 -6.93 2.06
CA LEU A 70 0.03 -5.84 1.77
C LEU A 70 -0.13 -5.65 0.25
N PHE A 71 0.97 -5.67 -0.50
CA PHE A 71 0.96 -5.52 -1.95
C PHE A 71 0.15 -6.64 -2.62
N TYR A 72 0.32 -7.88 -2.13
CA TYR A 72 -0.48 -9.01 -2.58
C TYR A 72 -1.98 -8.82 -2.29
N ARG A 73 -2.35 -8.40 -1.06
CA ARG A 73 -3.76 -8.16 -0.69
C ARG A 73 -4.39 -7.07 -1.56
N VAL A 74 -3.65 -5.99 -1.85
CA VAL A 74 -4.12 -4.94 -2.77
C VAL A 74 -4.35 -5.52 -4.17
N ALA A 75 -3.42 -6.33 -4.68
CA ALA A 75 -3.56 -6.96 -6.00
C ALA A 75 -4.75 -7.92 -6.06
N ALA A 76 -5.01 -8.67 -4.98
CA ALA A 76 -6.11 -9.62 -4.91
C ALA A 76 -7.49 -8.95 -4.71
N HIS A 77 -7.52 -7.74 -4.15
CA HIS A 77 -8.76 -7.07 -3.77
C HIS A 77 -9.28 -6.08 -4.83
N TYR A 78 -8.38 -5.44 -5.58
CA TYR A 78 -8.75 -4.42 -6.56
C TYR A 78 -8.60 -4.90 -8.00
N PRO A 79 -9.42 -4.37 -8.93
CA PRO A 79 -9.26 -4.65 -10.36
C PRO A 79 -8.00 -3.96 -10.90
N ILE A 80 -6.92 -4.71 -10.96
CA ILE A 80 -5.61 -4.21 -11.40
C ILE A 80 -5.36 -4.57 -12.87
N LYS A 81 -5.11 -3.57 -13.71
CA LYS A 81 -4.74 -3.76 -15.12
C LYS A 81 -3.24 -3.93 -15.35
N ARG A 82 -2.42 -3.35 -14.46
CA ARG A 82 -0.96 -3.32 -14.59
C ARG A 82 -0.32 -3.32 -13.21
N ILE A 83 0.67 -4.19 -13.00
CA ILE A 83 1.50 -4.20 -11.79
C ILE A 83 2.92 -3.79 -12.16
N GLN A 84 3.52 -2.89 -11.40
CA GLN A 84 4.86 -2.38 -11.58
C GLN A 84 5.65 -2.44 -10.26
N VAL A 85 6.94 -2.70 -10.37
CA VAL A 85 7.90 -2.64 -9.27
C VAL A 85 9.02 -1.73 -9.71
N LEU A 86 9.18 -0.58 -9.05
CA LEU A 86 9.99 0.54 -9.48
C LEU A 86 10.96 0.99 -8.37
N GLY A 87 12.22 1.14 -8.73
CA GLY A 87 13.31 1.57 -7.86
C GLY A 87 14.36 0.49 -7.61
N ALA A 88 15.38 0.86 -6.84
CA ALA A 88 16.46 -0.05 -6.47
C ALA A 88 16.00 -1.09 -5.43
N ASP A 89 16.79 -2.15 -5.29
CA ASP A 89 16.62 -3.19 -4.28
C ASP A 89 15.24 -3.89 -4.26
N CYS A 90 14.54 -3.91 -5.39
CA CYS A 90 13.21 -4.50 -5.56
C CYS A 90 13.21 -5.92 -6.14
N SER A 91 14.36 -6.59 -6.25
CA SER A 91 14.48 -7.90 -6.91
C SER A 91 13.52 -8.95 -6.35
N TYR A 92 13.30 -8.98 -5.03
CA TYR A 92 12.34 -9.87 -4.40
C TYR A 92 10.89 -9.58 -4.83
N MET A 93 10.53 -8.32 -4.99
CA MET A 93 9.19 -7.93 -5.47
C MET A 93 9.02 -8.23 -6.96
N GLN A 94 10.09 -8.10 -7.75
CA GLN A 94 10.08 -8.49 -9.16
C GLN A 94 9.88 -10.00 -9.33
N GLU A 95 10.50 -10.82 -8.46
CA GLU A 95 10.29 -12.28 -8.44
C GLU A 95 8.85 -12.65 -8.05
N LEU A 96 8.17 -11.83 -7.27
CA LEU A 96 6.77 -12.02 -6.89
C LEU A 96 5.75 -11.62 -7.97
N LEU A 97 6.15 -10.91 -9.03
CA LEU A 97 5.23 -10.43 -10.07
C LEU A 97 4.32 -11.52 -10.67
N PRO A 98 4.80 -12.72 -11.03
CA PRO A 98 3.92 -13.77 -11.56
C PRO A 98 2.84 -14.21 -10.57
N LEU A 99 3.16 -14.23 -9.26
CA LEU A 99 2.23 -14.57 -8.20
C LEU A 99 1.17 -13.46 -8.03
N LEU A 100 1.60 -12.21 -8.06
CA LEU A 100 0.75 -11.02 -7.95
C LEU A 100 -0.21 -10.93 -9.15
N GLN A 101 0.28 -11.18 -10.36
CA GLN A 101 -0.54 -11.18 -11.58
C GLN A 101 -1.64 -12.24 -11.56
N ARG A 102 -1.37 -13.41 -10.96
CA ARG A 102 -2.40 -14.47 -10.78
C ARG A 102 -3.42 -14.12 -9.71
N ALA A 103 -3.05 -13.25 -8.76
CA ALA A 103 -3.93 -12.82 -7.68
C ALA A 103 -4.94 -11.76 -8.14
N THR A 104 -4.66 -11.05 -9.24
CA THR A 104 -5.54 -9.97 -9.70
C THR A 104 -6.94 -10.50 -9.97
N CYS A 105 -7.94 -9.80 -9.42
CA CYS A 105 -9.33 -10.12 -9.60
C CYS A 105 -9.69 -10.12 -11.11
N PRO A 106 -10.17 -11.22 -11.68
CA PRO A 106 -10.32 -11.36 -13.13
C PRO A 106 -11.44 -10.51 -13.72
N SER A 107 -12.36 -10.01 -12.91
CA SER A 107 -13.49 -9.22 -13.42
C SER A 107 -14.00 -8.20 -12.43
N PRO A 108 -14.19 -6.93 -12.86
CA PRO A 108 -14.85 -5.91 -12.04
C PRO A 108 -16.29 -6.27 -11.66
N SER A 109 -16.94 -7.17 -12.41
CA SER A 109 -18.32 -7.63 -12.17
C SER A 109 -18.44 -8.66 -11.05
N GLU A 110 -17.35 -9.31 -10.67
CA GLU A 110 -17.31 -10.35 -9.63
C GLU A 110 -16.89 -9.81 -8.27
N HIS A 111 -16.64 -8.51 -8.18
CA HIS A 111 -16.25 -7.90 -6.91
C HIS A 111 -17.42 -7.94 -5.93
N PRO A 112 -17.24 -8.42 -4.68
CA PRO A 112 -18.32 -8.61 -3.70
C PRO A 112 -19.05 -7.31 -3.30
N TYR A 113 -18.54 -6.15 -3.68
CA TYR A 113 -19.11 -4.82 -3.36
C TYR A 113 -19.73 -4.11 -4.57
N GLY A 114 -19.99 -4.83 -5.67
CA GLY A 114 -20.60 -4.29 -6.87
C GLY A 114 -19.62 -4.01 -8.01
N PRO A 115 -20.15 -3.75 -9.20
CA PRO A 115 -19.31 -3.54 -10.37
C PRO A 115 -18.54 -2.24 -10.25
N TYR A 116 -17.21 -2.32 -10.18
CA TYR A 116 -16.37 -1.16 -10.51
C TYR A 116 -16.60 -0.85 -12.00
N PRO A 117 -16.86 0.41 -12.37
CA PRO A 117 -16.88 0.78 -13.77
C PRO A 117 -15.59 0.32 -14.46
N ARG A 118 -15.67 -0.20 -15.68
CA ARG A 118 -14.48 -0.66 -16.43
C ARG A 118 -13.41 0.42 -16.61
N GLU A 119 -13.80 1.68 -16.44
CA GLU A 119 -12.93 2.85 -16.48
C GLU A 119 -12.05 3.01 -15.21
N ASP A 120 -12.33 2.26 -14.14
CA ASP A 120 -11.64 2.34 -12.85
C ASP A 120 -10.59 1.25 -12.63
N LEU A 121 -10.06 0.67 -13.70
CA LEU A 121 -8.94 -0.25 -13.58
C LEU A 121 -7.69 0.49 -13.13
N PHE A 122 -7.16 0.08 -11.97
CA PHE A 122 -5.99 0.70 -11.38
C PHE A 122 -4.67 0.15 -11.96
N SER A 123 -3.66 1.02 -12.04
CA SER A 123 -2.28 0.57 -12.05
C SER A 123 -1.82 0.40 -10.60
N LEU A 124 -1.14 -0.71 -10.28
CA LEU A 124 -0.58 -0.97 -8.96
C LEU A 124 0.95 -0.86 -9.03
N SER A 125 1.53 0.05 -8.25
CA SER A 125 2.97 0.29 -8.26
C SER A 125 3.58 0.13 -6.86
N PHE A 126 4.66 -0.64 -6.76
CA PHE A 126 5.54 -0.68 -5.61
C PHE A 126 6.73 0.25 -5.88
N ILE A 127 6.99 1.21 -4.98
CA ILE A 127 7.94 2.29 -5.20
C ILE A 127 8.91 2.39 -4.03
N THR A 128 10.21 2.38 -4.32
CA THR A 128 11.29 2.53 -3.33
C THR A 128 12.17 3.76 -3.55
N GLU A 129 11.97 4.50 -4.66
CA GLU A 129 12.79 5.65 -5.04
C GLU A 129 11.97 6.86 -5.49
N GLU A 130 12.52 8.06 -5.30
CA GLU A 130 11.87 9.32 -5.65
C GLU A 130 11.66 9.48 -7.16
N VAL A 131 12.65 9.10 -7.96
CA VAL A 131 12.56 9.19 -9.44
C VAL A 131 11.39 8.34 -9.94
N ALA A 132 11.23 7.12 -9.41
CA ALA A 132 10.14 6.24 -9.75
C ALA A 132 8.78 6.82 -9.31
N LEU A 133 8.72 7.46 -8.14
CA LEU A 133 7.51 8.13 -7.66
C LEU A 133 7.09 9.27 -8.59
N SER A 134 8.02 10.12 -9.04
CA SER A 134 7.73 11.23 -9.94
C SER A 134 7.22 10.75 -11.31
N GLN A 135 7.78 9.68 -11.84
CA GLN A 135 7.34 9.10 -13.13
C GLN A 135 5.89 8.61 -13.06
N VAL A 136 5.54 7.89 -11.99
CA VAL A 136 4.18 7.34 -11.85
C VAL A 136 3.13 8.43 -11.62
N ILE A 137 3.48 9.53 -10.96
CA ILE A 137 2.57 10.65 -10.74
C ILE A 137 2.18 11.37 -12.04
N GLU A 138 3.04 11.35 -13.04
CA GLU A 138 2.77 11.95 -14.35
C GLU A 138 1.86 11.09 -15.24
N GLU A 139 1.62 9.82 -14.88
CA GLU A 139 0.70 8.96 -15.60
C GLU A 139 -0.77 9.35 -15.31
N PRO A 140 -1.59 9.65 -16.33
CA PRO A 140 -2.97 10.16 -16.15
C PRO A 140 -3.99 9.06 -15.78
N THR A 141 -3.55 7.95 -15.24
CA THR A 141 -4.42 6.80 -14.93
C THR A 141 -4.66 6.67 -13.42
N PRO A 142 -5.84 6.18 -12.99
CA PRO A 142 -6.05 5.82 -11.61
C PRO A 142 -4.96 4.84 -11.15
N ALA A 143 -4.33 5.14 -10.02
CA ALA A 143 -3.20 4.36 -9.52
C ALA A 143 -3.32 4.04 -8.04
N ILE A 144 -2.88 2.84 -7.66
CA ILE A 144 -2.62 2.48 -6.27
C ILE A 144 -1.11 2.36 -6.11
N LEU A 145 -0.54 3.18 -5.24
CA LEU A 145 0.89 3.26 -5.01
C LEU A 145 1.20 2.75 -3.61
N LEU A 146 2.06 1.75 -3.49
CA LEU A 146 2.66 1.36 -2.22
C LEU A 146 4.10 1.90 -2.21
N VAL A 147 4.28 3.02 -1.51
CA VAL A 147 5.56 3.73 -1.39
C VAL A 147 6.27 3.23 -0.13
N ALA A 148 7.35 2.50 -0.29
CA ALA A 148 8.16 1.98 0.81
C ALA A 148 9.00 3.11 1.42
N THR A 149 8.67 3.54 2.64
CA THR A 149 9.31 4.71 3.29
C THR A 149 10.27 4.35 4.41
N TRP A 150 10.40 3.06 4.74
CA TRP A 150 11.26 2.63 5.83
C TRP A 150 12.75 2.68 5.46
N GLN A 151 13.08 2.46 4.18
CA GLN A 151 14.44 2.57 3.65
C GLN A 151 14.83 4.02 3.39
N ASP A 152 13.89 4.80 2.85
CA ASP A 152 14.07 6.21 2.57
C ASP A 152 12.92 7.06 3.12
N PRO A 153 13.11 7.68 4.29
CA PRO A 153 12.13 8.58 4.87
C PRO A 153 11.85 9.84 4.05
N SER A 154 12.71 10.19 3.07
CA SER A 154 12.49 11.34 2.20
C SER A 154 11.28 11.11 1.28
N LEU A 155 11.05 9.87 0.85
CA LEU A 155 9.87 9.47 0.06
C LEU A 155 8.56 9.85 0.74
N LYS A 156 8.49 9.69 2.06
CA LYS A 156 7.31 10.11 2.83
C LYS A 156 7.06 11.61 2.69
N ARG A 157 8.10 12.42 2.84
CA ARG A 157 8.01 13.88 2.71
C ARG A 157 7.63 14.29 1.31
N ARG A 158 8.19 13.66 0.29
CA ARG A 158 7.87 13.90 -1.12
C ARG A 158 6.42 13.57 -1.46
N THR A 159 5.93 12.40 -1.04
CA THR A 159 4.54 12.02 -1.26
C THR A 159 3.59 13.05 -0.63
N ILE A 160 3.89 13.50 0.60
CA ILE A 160 3.11 14.56 1.27
C ILE A 160 3.16 15.88 0.49
N HIS A 161 4.32 16.24 -0.03
CA HIS A 161 4.51 17.45 -0.83
C HIS A 161 3.67 17.40 -2.11
N TYR A 162 3.70 16.30 -2.85
CA TYR A 162 2.87 16.12 -4.06
C TYR A 162 1.36 16.20 -3.78
N PHE A 163 0.91 15.72 -2.61
CA PHE A 163 -0.47 15.93 -2.18
C PHE A 163 -0.79 17.40 -1.91
N LYS A 164 0.12 18.14 -1.28
CA LYS A 164 -0.04 19.58 -1.00
C LYS A 164 -0.06 20.43 -2.25
N GLU A 165 0.72 20.05 -3.25
CA GLU A 165 0.80 20.73 -4.55
C GLU A 165 -0.35 20.34 -5.50
N GLY A 166 -1.23 19.41 -5.10
CA GLY A 166 -2.31 18.92 -5.94
C GLY A 166 -1.87 18.03 -7.10
N ARG A 167 -0.61 17.60 -7.15
CA ARG A 167 -0.10 16.65 -8.15
C ARG A 167 -0.57 15.21 -7.88
N LEU A 168 -0.86 14.90 -6.62
CA LEU A 168 -1.57 13.70 -6.19
C LEU A 168 -2.89 14.11 -5.55
N SER A 169 -3.99 13.52 -6.01
CA SER A 169 -5.31 13.66 -5.41
C SER A 169 -5.87 12.28 -5.07
N GLY A 170 -6.55 12.18 -3.94
CA GLY A 170 -7.18 10.93 -3.54
C GLY A 170 -6.92 10.55 -2.08
N ILE A 171 -6.77 9.28 -1.80
CA ILE A 171 -6.67 8.74 -0.44
C ILE A 171 -5.23 8.37 -0.14
N ARG A 172 -4.69 8.87 0.97
CA ARG A 172 -3.38 8.49 1.50
C ARG A 172 -3.52 7.85 2.88
N ILE A 173 -2.94 6.67 3.04
CA ILE A 173 -2.86 5.96 4.30
C ILE A 173 -1.39 5.90 4.74
N ASP A 174 -1.09 6.53 5.87
CA ASP A 174 0.24 6.47 6.48
C ASP A 174 0.37 5.19 7.30
N LEU A 175 1.28 4.33 6.90
CA LEU A 175 1.68 3.10 7.60
C LEU A 175 3.03 3.29 8.29
N PRO A 176 3.43 2.40 9.23
CA PRO A 176 4.71 2.52 9.93
C PRO A 176 5.94 2.51 8.99
N SER A 177 5.88 1.69 7.92
CA SER A 177 7.00 1.45 7.00
C SER A 177 6.72 1.86 5.56
N ALA A 178 5.52 2.37 5.27
CA ALA A 178 5.12 2.74 3.92
C ALA A 178 4.02 3.80 3.91
N GLN A 179 3.68 4.27 2.71
CA GLN A 179 2.44 4.98 2.43
C GLN A 179 1.67 4.23 1.34
N LEU A 180 0.40 3.96 1.59
CA LEU A 180 -0.51 3.47 0.57
C LEU A 180 -1.31 4.66 0.05
N VAL A 181 -1.19 4.90 -1.26
CA VAL A 181 -1.83 6.03 -1.94
C VAL A 181 -2.74 5.51 -3.03
N ILE A 182 -3.99 5.93 -3.01
CA ILE A 182 -4.92 5.71 -4.12
C ILE A 182 -5.12 7.05 -4.80
N SER A 183 -4.48 7.20 -5.96
CA SER A 183 -4.59 8.40 -6.79
C SER A 183 -5.70 8.22 -7.81
N SER A 184 -6.73 9.04 -7.69
CA SER A 184 -7.83 9.11 -8.65
C SER A 184 -8.50 10.47 -8.55
N PRO A 185 -8.84 11.11 -9.68
CA PRO A 185 -9.55 12.41 -9.69
C PRO A 185 -10.95 12.33 -9.10
N ARG A 186 -11.49 11.12 -8.91
CA ARG A 186 -12.82 10.91 -8.30
C ARG A 186 -12.81 11.02 -6.77
N PHE A 187 -11.63 10.91 -6.14
CA PHE A 187 -11.53 11.01 -4.68
C PHE A 187 -11.05 12.39 -4.26
N HIS A 188 -11.77 12.98 -3.31
CA HIS A 188 -11.25 14.14 -2.60
C HIS A 188 -10.01 13.74 -1.79
N SER A 189 -9.06 14.66 -1.64
CA SER A 189 -7.85 14.41 -0.87
C SER A 189 -8.17 14.12 0.59
N GLN A 190 -7.86 12.91 1.03
CA GLN A 190 -8.09 12.40 2.39
C GLN A 190 -6.84 11.73 2.92
N GLN A 191 -6.64 11.82 4.23
CA GLN A 191 -5.47 11.25 4.88
C GLN A 191 -5.88 10.44 6.10
N TYR A 192 -5.34 9.22 6.19
CA TYR A 192 -5.58 8.31 7.29
C TYR A 192 -4.26 7.79 7.84
N LYS A 193 -4.29 7.24 9.05
CA LYS A 193 -3.16 6.54 9.66
C LYS A 193 -3.63 5.18 10.09
N SER A 194 -2.82 4.15 9.83
CA SER A 194 -3.06 2.79 10.33
C SER A 194 -1.78 2.19 10.91
N THR A 195 -1.96 1.18 11.74
CA THR A 195 -0.87 0.38 12.30
C THR A 195 -0.93 -0.99 11.66
N LEU A 196 -0.09 -1.26 10.67
CA LEU A 196 0.11 -2.62 10.15
C LEU A 196 0.72 -3.54 11.19
#